data_c39b49c5582a5e7df2e0dd6e0d6de62c
#
_entry.id   c39b49c5582a5e7df2e0dd6e0d6de62c
#
_cell.length_a   1.000
_cell.length_b   1.000
_cell.length_c   1.000
_cell.angle_alpha   90.00
_cell.angle_beta   90.00
_cell.angle_gamma   90.00
#
_symmetry.space_group_name_H-M   'P 1'
#
loop_
_entity.id
_entity.type
_entity.pdbx_description
1 polymer ?
#
loop_
_entity_poly.entity_id
_entity_poly.type
_entity_poly.pdbx_seq_one_letter_code
_entity_poly.pdbx_strand_id
1 'polypeptide(L)'
;MKNLLFSIILLVSLTSCKAVLKSYNQLKSPKLESESSIKKYLLRNKIDTSNVYVYKDLNSFAKASKMGLLVIPDIVFFNKEGNKVNYKEKGSNCNAYAGSFIAELSTFSNFPSDDTKKIDDFVKLIDNPKQTNFTSAEINVFINWTIYVGRLNKVKAFDWIKLIEIAKQKGININYYLLNCDFQKSWNLTSENQEALGIKKSKE
;
A
#
# COMPACT_ATOMS: atom_id res chain seq x y z
N MET A 1 16.78 15.21 -44.08
CA MET A 1 16.73 16.11 -42.90
C MET A 1 15.35 16.09 -42.18
N LYS A 2 14.18 16.23 -42.86
CA LYS A 2 12.85 16.19 -42.20
C LYS A 2 12.59 14.92 -41.40
N ASN A 3 12.96 13.73 -41.90
CA ASN A 3 12.72 12.46 -41.22
C ASN A 3 13.60 12.25 -39.96
N LEU A 4 14.81 12.83 -39.95
CA LEU A 4 15.70 12.79 -38.77
C LEU A 4 15.15 13.66 -37.64
N LEU A 5 14.63 14.85 -37.99
CA LEU A 5 14.00 15.76 -37.01
C LEU A 5 12.76 15.12 -36.37
N PHE A 6 11.93 14.42 -37.15
CA PHE A 6 10.73 13.75 -36.69
C PHE A 6 11.07 12.58 -35.74
N SER A 7 12.12 11.79 -36.06
CA SER A 7 12.61 10.70 -35.20
C SER A 7 13.15 11.22 -33.85
N ILE A 8 13.86 12.37 -33.86
CA ILE A 8 14.38 12.98 -32.62
C ILE A 8 13.23 13.49 -31.76
N ILE A 9 12.21 14.13 -32.33
CA ILE A 9 11.02 14.61 -31.59
C ILE A 9 10.26 13.43 -30.98
N LEU A 10 10.11 12.31 -31.69
CA LEU A 10 9.43 11.12 -31.18
C LEU A 10 10.20 10.46 -30.02
N LEU A 11 11.53 10.39 -30.10
CA LEU A 11 12.39 9.87 -29.03
C LEU A 11 12.34 10.73 -27.75
N VAL A 12 12.33 12.06 -27.91
CA VAL A 12 12.22 13.00 -26.78
C VAL A 12 10.84 12.92 -26.11
N SER A 13 9.77 12.69 -26.86
CA SER A 13 8.42 12.53 -26.30
C SER A 13 8.26 11.27 -25.44
N LEU A 14 8.91 10.16 -25.81
CA LEU A 14 8.83 8.91 -25.05
C LEU A 14 9.60 8.96 -23.71
N THR A 15 10.70 9.71 -23.64
CA THR A 15 11.45 9.87 -22.38
C THR A 15 10.81 10.88 -21.43
N SER A 16 10.08 11.87 -21.95
CA SER A 16 9.43 12.89 -21.15
C SER A 16 8.22 12.37 -20.35
N CYS A 17 7.46 11.39 -20.86
CA CYS A 17 6.29 10.85 -20.16
C CYS A 17 6.62 10.27 -18.78
N LYS A 18 7.70 9.49 -18.65
CA LYS A 18 8.11 8.92 -17.34
C LYS A 18 8.52 10.01 -16.35
N ALA A 19 9.28 11.01 -16.80
CA ALA A 19 9.70 12.11 -15.95
C ALA A 19 8.53 12.98 -15.49
N VAL A 20 7.59 13.28 -16.40
CA VAL A 20 6.36 14.04 -16.10
C VAL A 20 5.49 13.26 -15.10
N LEU A 21 5.23 11.98 -15.33
CA LEU A 21 4.44 11.14 -14.40
C LEU A 21 5.11 11.05 -13.01
N LYS A 22 6.44 10.91 -12.96
CA LYS A 22 7.19 10.89 -11.71
C LYS A 22 7.07 12.23 -10.97
N SER A 23 7.23 13.34 -11.67
CA SER A 23 7.10 14.68 -11.11
C SER A 23 5.66 14.97 -10.65
N TYR A 24 4.66 14.66 -11.48
CA TYR A 24 3.25 14.86 -11.16
C TYR A 24 2.81 14.08 -9.91
N ASN A 25 3.23 12.83 -9.78
CA ASN A 25 2.92 12.01 -8.62
C ASN A 25 3.86 12.26 -7.45
N GLN A 26 4.86 13.13 -7.59
CA GLN A 26 5.85 13.41 -6.54
C GLN A 26 6.55 12.14 -6.04
N LEU A 27 6.82 11.20 -6.97
CA LEU A 27 7.49 9.95 -6.64
C LEU A 27 8.94 10.24 -6.20
N LYS A 28 9.32 9.66 -5.08
CA LYS A 28 10.67 9.79 -4.51
C LYS A 28 11.43 8.48 -4.67
N SER A 29 12.74 8.53 -4.56
CA SER A 29 13.53 7.31 -4.39
C SER A 29 13.25 6.73 -3.00
N PRO A 30 13.17 5.39 -2.86
CA PRO A 30 13.07 4.76 -1.56
C PRO A 30 14.25 5.15 -0.66
N LYS A 31 13.99 5.23 0.61
CA LYS A 31 15.00 5.43 1.66
C LYS A 31 14.60 4.66 2.90
N LEU A 32 15.50 4.54 3.86
CA LEU A 32 15.18 3.95 5.15
C LEU A 32 14.31 4.94 5.96
N GLU A 33 13.15 4.49 6.38
CA GLU A 33 12.24 5.26 7.21
C GLU A 33 12.28 4.77 8.66
N SER A 34 11.95 5.65 9.59
CA SER A 34 11.78 5.35 11.01
C SER A 34 10.31 5.49 11.40
N GLU A 35 9.91 4.92 12.51
CA GLU A 35 8.57 5.10 13.06
C GLU A 35 8.20 6.59 13.18
N SER A 36 9.14 7.42 13.65
CA SER A 36 8.91 8.87 13.78
C SER A 36 8.71 9.57 12.43
N SER A 37 9.45 9.17 11.38
CA SER A 37 9.27 9.73 10.04
C SER A 37 7.93 9.33 9.42
N ILE A 38 7.50 8.09 9.63
CA ILE A 38 6.20 7.56 9.21
C ILE A 38 5.06 8.32 9.90
N LYS A 39 5.09 8.41 11.23
CA LYS A 39 4.10 9.18 11.99
C LYS A 39 4.03 10.65 11.55
N LYS A 40 5.19 11.31 11.42
CA LYS A 40 5.26 12.69 10.95
C LYS A 40 4.63 12.88 9.57
N TYR A 41 4.83 11.93 8.66
CA TYR A 41 4.22 11.98 7.33
C TYR A 41 2.69 11.87 7.40
N LEU A 42 2.16 10.93 8.18
CA LEU A 42 0.72 10.75 8.36
C LEU A 42 0.06 11.98 9.00
N LEU A 43 0.62 12.50 10.08
CA LEU A 43 0.12 13.70 10.76
C LEU A 43 0.06 14.92 9.83
N ARG A 44 1.08 15.13 8.98
CA ARG A 44 1.08 16.20 7.95
C ARG A 44 -0.05 16.03 6.93
N ASN A 45 -0.51 14.81 6.71
CA ASN A 45 -1.63 14.50 5.84
C ASN A 45 -2.97 14.36 6.59
N LYS A 46 -3.01 14.68 7.89
CA LYS A 46 -4.18 14.59 8.79
C LYS A 46 -4.75 13.17 8.86
N ILE A 47 -3.87 12.17 8.84
CA ILE A 47 -4.22 10.75 8.99
C ILE A 47 -3.90 10.30 10.41
N ASP A 48 -4.82 9.55 11.01
CA ASP A 48 -4.62 8.93 12.31
C ASP A 48 -3.46 7.93 12.29
N THR A 49 -2.68 7.92 13.36
CA THR A 49 -1.49 7.08 13.50
C THR A 49 -1.68 5.90 14.46
N SER A 50 -2.88 5.68 14.97
CA SER A 50 -3.15 4.62 15.95
C SER A 50 -3.04 3.21 15.40
N ASN A 51 -3.44 3.03 14.12
CA ASN A 51 -3.53 1.73 13.43
C ASN A 51 -2.46 1.58 12.33
N VAL A 52 -1.23 2.02 12.60
CA VAL A 52 -0.10 1.92 11.66
C VAL A 52 0.77 0.74 12.04
N TYR A 53 1.08 -0.06 11.04
CA TYR A 53 1.90 -1.27 11.14
C TYR A 53 2.99 -1.26 10.07
N VAL A 54 4.05 -2.03 10.30
CA VAL A 54 5.18 -2.24 9.37
C VAL A 54 5.47 -3.74 9.26
N TYR A 55 6.21 -4.17 8.25
CA TYR A 55 6.75 -5.52 8.21
C TYR A 55 7.85 -5.69 9.26
N LYS A 56 7.99 -6.90 9.83
CA LYS A 56 8.98 -7.21 10.87
C LYS A 56 10.42 -6.98 10.41
N ASP A 57 10.70 -7.44 9.20
CA ASP A 57 12.04 -7.47 8.60
C ASP A 57 11.96 -7.58 7.07
N LEU A 58 13.12 -7.54 6.41
CA LEU A 58 13.23 -7.67 4.96
C LEU A 58 12.71 -9.03 4.45
N ASN A 59 12.89 -10.12 5.21
CA ASN A 59 12.42 -11.44 4.82
C ASN A 59 10.90 -11.50 4.82
N SER A 60 10.26 -10.95 5.85
CA SER A 60 8.80 -10.81 5.94
C SER A 60 8.24 -9.97 4.79
N PHE A 61 8.89 -8.86 4.46
CA PHE A 61 8.55 -8.02 3.31
C PHE A 61 8.68 -8.80 1.98
N ALA A 62 9.79 -9.51 1.77
CA ALA A 62 9.99 -10.32 0.57
C ALA A 62 8.98 -11.47 0.47
N LYS A 63 8.61 -12.10 1.60
CA LYS A 63 7.57 -13.13 1.65
C LYS A 63 6.20 -12.57 1.26
N ALA A 64 5.82 -11.40 1.78
CA ALA A 64 4.58 -10.72 1.39
C ALA A 64 4.53 -10.42 -0.12
N SER A 65 5.68 -10.03 -0.71
CA SER A 65 5.80 -9.83 -2.16
C SER A 65 5.52 -11.13 -2.94
N LYS A 66 6.12 -12.25 -2.52
CA LYS A 66 5.90 -13.57 -3.14
C LYS A 66 4.46 -14.05 -3.02
N MET A 67 3.76 -13.68 -1.95
CA MET A 67 2.35 -13.97 -1.73
C MET A 67 1.42 -13.06 -2.57
N GLY A 68 1.96 -12.11 -3.33
CA GLY A 68 1.18 -11.13 -4.10
C GLY A 68 0.42 -10.11 -3.24
N LEU A 69 0.88 -9.88 -2.01
CA LEU A 69 0.27 -8.96 -1.05
C LEU A 69 0.95 -7.58 -1.04
N LEU A 70 2.06 -7.42 -1.76
CA LEU A 70 2.87 -6.21 -1.79
C LEU A 70 2.65 -5.41 -3.09
N VAL A 71 1.44 -4.94 -3.31
CA VAL A 71 1.13 -3.91 -4.32
C VAL A 71 0.98 -2.57 -3.59
N ILE A 72 1.50 -1.47 -4.15
CA ILE A 72 1.56 -0.17 -3.48
C ILE A 72 1.20 0.97 -4.45
N PRO A 73 0.19 1.81 -4.12
CA PRO A 73 -0.78 1.61 -3.06
C PRO A 73 -1.76 0.49 -3.40
N ASP A 74 -2.22 -0.26 -2.41
CA ASP A 74 -3.28 -1.27 -2.58
C ASP A 74 -4.13 -1.38 -1.32
N ILE A 75 -5.26 -2.07 -1.45
CA ILE A 75 -6.17 -2.36 -0.36
C ILE A 75 -6.55 -3.84 -0.43
N VAL A 76 -6.48 -4.52 0.71
CA VAL A 76 -6.77 -5.95 0.83
C VAL A 76 -7.86 -6.13 1.87
N PHE A 77 -8.91 -6.84 1.50
CA PHE A 77 -10.06 -7.12 2.37
C PHE A 77 -10.03 -8.56 2.85
N PHE A 78 -10.36 -8.75 4.12
CA PHE A 78 -10.59 -10.05 4.74
C PHE A 78 -11.94 -10.05 5.40
N ASN A 79 -12.65 -11.17 5.31
CA ASN A 79 -13.90 -11.38 6.01
C ASN A 79 -13.66 -11.74 7.50
N LYS A 80 -14.73 -11.94 8.25
CA LYS A 80 -14.68 -12.29 9.67
C LYS A 80 -13.96 -13.61 9.95
N GLU A 81 -14.03 -14.56 9.02
CA GLU A 81 -13.34 -15.85 9.08
C GLU A 81 -11.85 -15.73 8.72
N GLY A 82 -11.38 -14.51 8.40
CA GLY A 82 -9.99 -14.23 8.01
C GLY A 82 -9.64 -14.64 6.58
N ASN A 83 -10.63 -14.95 5.73
CA ASN A 83 -10.39 -15.27 4.32
C ASN A 83 -10.27 -13.99 3.50
N LYS A 84 -9.29 -13.95 2.57
CA LYS A 84 -9.16 -12.82 1.65
C LYS A 84 -10.36 -12.74 0.70
N VAL A 85 -10.95 -11.55 0.57
CA VAL A 85 -12.06 -11.31 -0.35
C VAL A 85 -11.53 -10.81 -1.70
N ASN A 86 -12.01 -11.42 -2.78
CA ASN A 86 -11.63 -11.08 -4.14
C ASN A 86 -12.64 -10.10 -4.73
N TYR A 87 -12.34 -8.81 -4.63
CA TYR A 87 -13.17 -7.74 -5.22
C TYR A 87 -12.68 -7.29 -6.60
N LYS A 88 -11.47 -7.70 -7.00
CA LYS A 88 -10.88 -7.40 -8.31
C LYS A 88 -11.34 -8.44 -9.33
N GLU A 89 -11.51 -8.03 -10.57
CA GLU A 89 -11.76 -8.96 -11.68
C GLU A 89 -10.62 -9.98 -11.79
N LYS A 90 -10.96 -11.21 -12.21
CA LYS A 90 -9.98 -12.30 -12.36
C LYS A 90 -8.85 -11.88 -13.30
N GLY A 91 -7.62 -11.99 -12.83
CA GLY A 91 -6.41 -11.61 -13.57
C GLY A 91 -6.08 -10.12 -13.55
N SER A 92 -6.90 -9.28 -12.92
CA SER A 92 -6.62 -7.86 -12.75
C SER A 92 -5.86 -7.57 -11.46
N ASN A 93 -4.74 -6.84 -11.55
CA ASN A 93 -4.05 -6.24 -10.40
C ASN A 93 -4.50 -4.77 -10.19
N CYS A 94 -5.49 -4.31 -10.95
CA CYS A 94 -5.96 -2.93 -10.89
C CYS A 94 -6.76 -2.68 -9.62
N ASN A 95 -6.39 -1.67 -8.84
CA ASN A 95 -7.12 -1.21 -7.67
C ASN A 95 -8.06 -0.03 -7.97
N ALA A 96 -8.38 0.21 -9.25
CA ALA A 96 -9.29 1.30 -9.66
C ALA A 96 -10.71 1.10 -9.08
N TYR A 97 -11.13 -0.15 -8.91
CA TYR A 97 -12.43 -0.52 -8.35
C TYR A 97 -12.52 -0.43 -6.82
N ALA A 98 -11.42 -0.18 -6.11
CA ALA A 98 -11.43 -0.18 -4.65
C ALA A 98 -12.41 0.84 -4.06
N GLY A 99 -12.51 2.03 -4.67
CA GLY A 99 -13.43 3.06 -4.21
C GLY A 99 -14.91 2.67 -4.38
N SER A 100 -15.30 2.14 -5.54
CA SER A 100 -16.66 1.64 -5.78
C SER A 100 -16.98 0.44 -4.89
N PHE A 101 -16.03 -0.50 -4.72
CA PHE A 101 -16.20 -1.62 -3.82
C PHE A 101 -16.45 -1.17 -2.36
N ILE A 102 -15.72 -0.17 -1.86
CA ILE A 102 -15.94 0.37 -0.51
C ILE A 102 -17.34 1.02 -0.41
N ALA A 103 -17.84 1.63 -1.49
CA ALA A 103 -19.19 2.20 -1.49
C ALA A 103 -20.30 1.13 -1.42
N GLU A 104 -20.00 -0.11 -1.83
CA GLU A 104 -20.91 -1.25 -1.90
C GLU A 104 -20.70 -2.28 -0.76
N LEU A 105 -19.99 -1.94 0.31
CA LEU A 105 -19.68 -2.86 1.41
C LEU A 105 -20.90 -3.46 2.12
N SER A 106 -22.09 -2.90 1.96
CA SER A 106 -23.34 -3.52 2.42
C SER A 106 -23.61 -4.88 1.76
N THR A 107 -23.03 -5.14 0.60
CA THR A 107 -23.13 -6.41 -0.14
C THR A 107 -21.85 -7.26 -0.04
N PHE A 108 -20.99 -6.97 0.93
CA PHE A 108 -19.66 -7.58 1.08
C PHE A 108 -19.70 -9.12 1.11
N SER A 109 -20.70 -9.71 1.78
CA SER A 109 -20.87 -11.15 1.87
C SER A 109 -21.13 -11.85 0.53
N ASN A 110 -21.52 -11.11 -0.50
CA ASN A 110 -21.80 -11.65 -1.83
C ASN A 110 -20.50 -11.83 -2.68
N PHE A 111 -19.37 -11.28 -2.23
CA PHE A 111 -18.13 -11.40 -2.96
C PHE A 111 -17.38 -12.70 -2.63
N PRO A 112 -16.75 -13.34 -3.63
CA PRO A 112 -16.04 -14.59 -3.41
C PRO A 112 -14.82 -14.38 -2.51
N SER A 113 -14.62 -15.29 -1.58
CA SER A 113 -13.44 -15.33 -0.73
C SER A 113 -12.46 -16.42 -1.16
N ASP A 114 -11.19 -16.21 -0.89
CA ASP A 114 -10.09 -17.14 -1.13
C ASP A 114 -9.64 -17.70 0.23
N ASP A 115 -10.07 -18.90 0.54
CA ASP A 115 -9.77 -19.58 1.81
C ASP A 115 -8.32 -20.10 1.90
N THR A 116 -7.59 -20.08 0.78
CA THR A 116 -6.16 -20.38 0.75
C THR A 116 -5.29 -19.19 1.18
N LYS A 117 -5.86 -17.99 1.30
CA LYS A 117 -5.18 -16.77 1.71
C LYS A 117 -5.78 -16.23 3.00
N LYS A 118 -5.17 -16.60 4.10
CA LYS A 118 -5.64 -16.25 5.44
C LYS A 118 -4.97 -14.98 5.96
N ILE A 119 -5.75 -14.19 6.70
CA ILE A 119 -5.26 -13.01 7.42
C ILE A 119 -4.12 -13.38 8.37
N ASP A 120 -4.19 -14.55 9.03
CA ASP A 120 -3.18 -15.02 9.98
C ASP A 120 -1.80 -15.19 9.33
N ASP A 121 -1.73 -15.68 8.08
CA ASP A 121 -0.46 -15.81 7.37
C ASP A 121 0.14 -14.46 7.00
N PHE A 122 -0.72 -13.47 6.77
CA PHE A 122 -0.31 -12.10 6.53
C PHE A 122 0.17 -11.41 7.82
N VAL A 123 -0.60 -11.54 8.88
CA VAL A 123 -0.30 -10.93 10.20
C VAL A 123 1.01 -11.44 10.80
N LYS A 124 1.39 -12.69 10.57
CA LYS A 124 2.70 -13.26 10.98
C LYS A 124 3.89 -12.46 10.42
N LEU A 125 3.71 -11.73 9.31
CA LEU A 125 4.75 -10.94 8.66
C LEU A 125 4.84 -9.50 9.21
N ILE A 126 3.83 -9.07 9.97
CA ILE A 126 3.68 -7.70 10.46
C ILE A 126 4.22 -7.60 11.88
N ASP A 127 4.92 -6.52 12.18
CA ASP A 127 5.26 -6.16 13.56
C ASP A 127 3.99 -5.69 14.28
N ASN A 128 3.56 -6.47 15.29
CA ASN A 128 2.34 -6.25 16.05
C ASN A 128 2.62 -6.13 17.56
N PRO A 129 3.30 -5.08 18.02
CA PRO A 129 3.66 -4.91 19.43
C PRO A 129 2.44 -4.75 20.33
N LYS A 130 1.29 -4.32 19.78
CA LYS A 130 0.04 -4.13 20.52
C LYS A 130 -0.81 -5.41 20.63
N GLN A 131 -0.38 -6.51 20.05
CA GLN A 131 -1.14 -7.75 19.99
C GLN A 131 -2.57 -7.54 19.46
N THR A 132 -2.71 -6.69 18.45
CA THR A 132 -4.01 -6.35 17.83
C THR A 132 -4.68 -7.61 17.30
N ASN A 133 -5.96 -7.79 17.64
CA ASN A 133 -6.81 -8.79 16.99
C ASN A 133 -7.30 -8.23 15.65
N PHE A 134 -6.74 -8.73 14.55
CA PHE A 134 -7.04 -8.28 13.19
C PHE A 134 -8.34 -8.85 12.59
N THR A 135 -9.04 -9.74 13.32
CA THR A 135 -10.33 -10.32 12.91
C THR A 135 -11.49 -9.88 13.80
N SER A 136 -11.33 -8.74 14.49
CA SER A 136 -12.32 -8.24 15.46
C SER A 136 -13.58 -7.64 14.83
N ALA A 137 -13.58 -7.37 13.51
CA ALA A 137 -14.73 -6.87 12.76
C ALA A 137 -15.18 -7.87 11.69
N GLU A 138 -16.36 -7.66 11.13
CA GLU A 138 -16.88 -8.46 10.00
C GLU A 138 -16.04 -8.25 8.74
N ILE A 139 -15.52 -7.03 8.56
CA ILE A 139 -14.65 -6.66 7.46
C ILE A 139 -13.34 -6.12 8.03
N ASN A 140 -12.23 -6.72 7.68
CA ASN A 140 -10.90 -6.31 8.13
C ASN A 140 -10.06 -5.92 6.91
N VAL A 141 -9.49 -4.72 6.93
CA VAL A 141 -8.89 -4.10 5.74
C VAL A 141 -7.45 -3.71 6.01
N PHE A 142 -6.53 -4.11 5.15
CA PHE A 142 -5.16 -3.59 5.13
C PHE A 142 -4.97 -2.65 3.94
N ILE A 143 -4.45 -1.47 4.21
CA ILE A 143 -4.14 -0.46 3.20
C ILE A 143 -2.62 -0.34 3.11
N ASN A 144 -2.05 -0.83 2.01
CA ASN A 144 -0.62 -0.75 1.72
C ASN A 144 -0.27 0.63 1.19
N TRP A 145 0.76 1.25 1.75
CA TRP A 145 1.21 2.57 1.35
C TRP A 145 2.70 2.78 1.65
N THR A 146 3.33 3.78 1.02
CA THR A 146 4.72 4.18 1.29
C THR A 146 4.87 5.69 1.16
N ILE A 147 5.85 6.25 1.86
CA ILE A 147 6.15 7.69 1.75
C ILE A 147 6.61 8.05 0.33
N TYR A 148 7.35 7.16 -0.35
CA TYR A 148 7.96 7.46 -1.64
C TYR A 148 6.98 7.52 -2.82
N VAL A 149 5.77 6.96 -2.72
CA VAL A 149 4.76 7.09 -3.79
C VAL A 149 4.05 8.46 -3.78
N GLY A 150 4.37 9.33 -2.84
CA GLY A 150 4.01 10.74 -2.84
C GLY A 150 2.51 11.00 -2.96
N ARG A 151 2.09 11.66 -4.05
CA ARG A 151 0.70 12.07 -4.30
C ARG A 151 -0.25 10.88 -4.45
N LEU A 152 0.23 9.71 -4.89
CA LEU A 152 -0.61 8.52 -5.05
C LEU A 152 -1.24 8.09 -3.71
N ASN A 153 -0.58 8.32 -2.57
CA ASN A 153 -1.20 8.07 -1.27
C ASN A 153 -2.46 8.90 -1.08
N LYS A 154 -2.43 10.18 -1.46
CA LYS A 154 -3.56 11.11 -1.26
C LYS A 154 -4.78 10.72 -2.10
N VAL A 155 -4.54 10.36 -3.37
CA VAL A 155 -5.62 10.07 -4.34
C VAL A 155 -6.05 8.59 -4.34
N LYS A 156 -5.45 7.76 -3.47
CA LYS A 156 -5.77 6.34 -3.32
C LYS A 156 -5.87 5.99 -1.84
N ALA A 157 -4.77 5.61 -1.19
CA ALA A 157 -4.77 5.07 0.17
C ALA A 157 -5.56 5.95 1.17
N PHE A 158 -5.35 7.27 1.16
CA PHE A 158 -6.01 8.18 2.10
C PHE A 158 -7.45 8.50 1.72
N ASP A 159 -7.82 8.44 0.44
CA ASP A 159 -9.22 8.53 0.03
C ASP A 159 -10.00 7.27 0.41
N TRP A 160 -9.40 6.09 0.33
CA TRP A 160 -10.03 4.86 0.81
C TRP A 160 -10.32 4.92 2.33
N ILE A 161 -9.42 5.50 3.13
CA ILE A 161 -9.68 5.72 4.57
C ILE A 161 -10.96 6.53 4.77
N LYS A 162 -11.13 7.64 4.04
CA LYS A 162 -12.33 8.47 4.15
C LYS A 162 -13.60 7.70 3.80
N LEU A 163 -13.54 6.90 2.72
CA LEU A 163 -14.68 6.07 2.30
C LEU A 163 -15.01 5.01 3.35
N ILE A 164 -14.00 4.38 3.97
CA ILE A 164 -14.19 3.42 5.05
C ILE A 164 -14.82 4.09 6.28
N GLU A 165 -14.37 5.30 6.65
CA GLU A 165 -14.98 6.03 7.78
C GLU A 165 -16.44 6.39 7.50
N ILE A 166 -16.78 6.74 6.25
CA ILE A 166 -18.18 6.93 5.85
C ILE A 166 -18.98 5.62 5.95
N ALA A 167 -18.42 4.49 5.56
CA ALA A 167 -19.05 3.19 5.68
C ALA A 167 -19.30 2.83 7.17
N LYS A 168 -18.35 3.09 8.06
CA LYS A 168 -18.50 2.93 9.51
C LYS A 168 -19.64 3.77 10.07
N GLN A 169 -19.75 5.03 9.65
CA GLN A 169 -20.84 5.93 10.06
C GLN A 169 -22.21 5.42 9.60
N LYS A 170 -22.27 4.65 8.52
CA LYS A 170 -23.48 3.97 8.03
C LYS A 170 -23.75 2.63 8.74
N GLY A 171 -22.98 2.27 9.76
CA GLY A 171 -23.19 1.06 10.56
C GLY A 171 -22.48 -0.19 10.03
N ILE A 172 -21.61 -0.08 9.02
CA ILE A 172 -20.80 -1.22 8.56
C ILE A 172 -19.72 -1.55 9.62
N ASN A 173 -19.72 -2.81 10.08
CA ASN A 173 -18.72 -3.31 11.03
C ASN A 173 -17.38 -3.61 10.31
N ILE A 174 -16.55 -2.58 10.18
CA ILE A 174 -15.28 -2.62 9.45
C ILE A 174 -14.14 -2.00 10.27
N ASN A 175 -12.99 -2.68 10.27
CA ASN A 175 -11.73 -2.14 10.76
C ASN A 175 -10.73 -1.97 9.62
N TYR A 176 -9.87 -0.96 9.71
CA TYR A 176 -8.76 -0.81 8.77
C TYR A 176 -7.44 -0.61 9.51
N TYR A 177 -6.38 -1.05 8.85
CA TYR A 177 -5.01 -1.04 9.32
C TYR A 177 -4.11 -0.49 8.23
N LEU A 178 -3.29 0.50 8.55
CA LEU A 178 -2.36 1.13 7.63
C LEU A 178 -1.04 0.36 7.64
N LEU A 179 -0.76 -0.41 6.61
CA LEU A 179 0.48 -1.13 6.49
C LEU A 179 1.48 -0.30 5.68
N ASN A 180 2.44 0.29 6.38
CA ASN A 180 3.53 1.01 5.75
C ASN A 180 4.53 0.01 5.15
N CYS A 181 4.80 0.17 3.86
CA CYS A 181 5.68 -0.70 3.08
C CYS A 181 7.02 -0.02 2.73
N ASP A 182 7.41 1.05 3.43
CA ASP A 182 8.76 1.61 3.32
C ASP A 182 9.80 0.67 3.96
N PHE A 183 11.03 0.72 3.49
CA PHE A 183 12.14 0.04 4.13
C PHE A 183 12.44 0.68 5.49
N GLN A 184 12.52 -0.13 6.54
CA GLN A 184 12.64 0.35 7.90
C GLN A 184 14.11 0.45 8.34
N LYS A 185 14.46 1.51 9.07
CA LYS A 185 15.77 1.63 9.73
C LYS A 185 16.02 0.50 10.72
N SER A 186 14.99 0.03 11.40
CA SER A 186 15.04 -1.08 12.36
C SER A 186 15.44 -2.42 11.75
N TRP A 187 15.36 -2.58 10.42
CA TRP A 187 15.78 -3.81 9.76
C TRP A 187 17.30 -3.96 9.65
N ASN A 188 18.09 -2.92 9.98
CA ASN A 188 19.55 -2.93 9.98
C ASN A 188 20.15 -3.48 8.68
N LEU A 189 19.62 -3.03 7.54
CA LEU A 189 20.03 -3.47 6.20
C LEU A 189 21.52 -3.18 5.95
N THR A 190 22.25 -4.17 5.47
CA THR A 190 23.64 -3.99 5.02
C THR A 190 23.73 -3.00 3.85
N SER A 191 24.90 -2.41 3.62
CA SER A 191 25.11 -1.53 2.48
C SER A 191 24.81 -2.19 1.13
N GLU A 192 25.13 -3.50 1.02
CA GLU A 192 24.82 -4.31 -0.16
C GLU A 192 23.32 -4.44 -0.39
N ASN A 193 22.57 -4.77 0.67
CA ASN A 193 21.10 -4.84 0.59
C ASN A 193 20.48 -3.48 0.23
N GLN A 194 21.00 -2.39 0.78
CA GLN A 194 20.51 -1.06 0.45
C GLN A 194 20.75 -0.71 -1.02
N GLU A 195 21.92 -1.04 -1.55
CA GLU A 195 22.27 -0.81 -2.96
C GLU A 195 21.37 -1.67 -3.89
N ALA A 196 21.25 -2.95 -3.60
CA ALA A 196 20.39 -3.88 -4.37
C ALA A 196 18.91 -3.43 -4.40
N LEU A 197 18.42 -2.80 -3.32
CA LEU A 197 17.07 -2.25 -3.21
C LEU A 197 16.93 -0.82 -3.76
N GLY A 198 17.99 -0.23 -4.30
CA GLY A 198 18.00 1.16 -4.82
C GLY A 198 17.76 2.22 -3.75
N ILE A 199 18.06 1.91 -2.48
CA ILE A 199 17.90 2.85 -1.37
C ILE A 199 19.01 3.90 -1.44
N LYS A 200 18.62 5.16 -1.55
CA LYS A 200 19.59 6.25 -1.53
C LYS A 200 20.18 6.42 -0.13
N LYS A 201 21.52 6.43 -0.04
CA LYS A 201 22.21 6.85 1.18
C LYS A 201 21.74 8.26 1.53
N SER A 202 21.27 8.47 2.75
CA SER A 202 21.05 9.82 3.26
C SER A 202 22.39 10.54 3.24
N LYS A 203 22.47 11.69 2.60
CA LYS A 203 23.59 12.60 2.85
C LYS A 203 23.44 13.03 4.32
N GLU A 204 24.38 12.63 5.15
CA GLU A 204 24.56 13.15 6.49
C GLU A 204 24.76 14.65 6.44
#